data_af2f1e0d621d19ebe6b7d9f9b92d68b6
#
_entry.id   af2f1e0d621d19ebe6b7d9f9b92d68b6
#
_cell.length_a   1.000
_cell.length_b   1.000
_cell.length_c   1.000
_cell.angle_alpha   90.00
_cell.angle_beta   90.00
_cell.angle_gamma   90.00
#
_symmetry.space_group_name_H-M   'P 1'
#
loop_
_entity.id
_entity.type
_entity.pdbx_description
1 polymer ?
#
loop_
_entity_poly.entity_id
_entity_poly.type
_entity_poly.pdbx_seq_one_letter_code
_entity_poly.pdbx_strand_id
1 'polypeptide(L)'
;MQTFLRVGLLLVPLVLVGLIPIMGITAEESDAKGLFEKRCSLCHPTSRPLGVSKSSEEWDRTVLRMKGYAGDRISDQDAKIIAGYLAEIRGK
;
A
#
# COMPACT_ATOMS: atom_id res chain seq x y z
N MET A 1 4.03 -54.82 10.27
CA MET A 1 4.06 -54.26 10.21
C MET A 1 3.86 -53.28 9.93
N GLN A 2 3.77 -53.49 10.07
CA GLN A 2 3.67 -52.67 9.85
C GLN A 2 3.48 -51.62 9.82
N THR A 3 3.51 -51.75 10.14
CA THR A 3 3.44 -50.89 10.25
C THR A 3 3.55 -49.89 10.13
N PHE A 4 3.90 -50.03 10.09
CA PHE A 4 4.13 -49.07 10.03
C PHE A 4 4.09 -48.11 9.65
N LEU A 5 4.11 -48.29 9.49
CA LEU A 5 4.16 -47.47 9.18
C LEU A 5 3.79 -46.55 9.06
N ARG A 6 3.79 -46.64 9.25
CA ARG A 6 3.56 -45.79 9.24
C ARG A 6 3.55 -44.78 9.29
N VAL A 7 3.69 -44.85 9.46
CA VAL A 7 3.80 -43.85 9.61
C VAL A 7 3.90 -42.94 9.30
N GLY A 8 4.05 -43.15 9.13
CA GLY A 8 4.34 -42.18 8.92
C GLY A 8 4.09 -41.30 8.63
N LEU A 9 3.91 -41.48 8.61
CA LEU A 9 3.80 -40.55 8.37
C LEU A 9 3.66 -39.61 8.47
N LEU A 10 3.73 -39.67 8.58
CA LEU A 10 3.77 -38.73 8.79
C LEU A 10 3.84 -37.77 8.62
N LEU A 11 3.95 -37.80 8.53
CA LEU A 11 4.16 -36.84 8.47
C LEU A 11 4.05 -35.81 8.22
N VAL A 12 4.03 -35.83 8.13
CA VAL A 12 4.07 -34.81 7.97
C VAL A 12 4.05 -33.85 8.00
N PRO A 13 4.17 -33.68 8.03
CA PRO A 13 4.15 -32.63 8.15
C PRO A 13 4.38 -31.67 7.86
N LEU A 14 4.58 -31.71 7.89
CA LEU A 14 4.84 -30.78 7.85
C LEU A 14 4.82 -29.86 7.40
N VAL A 15 4.72 -29.79 7.28
CA VAL A 15 4.70 -28.90 6.91
C VAL A 15 4.52 -27.90 6.97
N LEU A 16 4.48 -27.65 7.12
CA LEU A 16 4.24 -26.65 7.25
C LEU A 16 4.70 -25.69 7.20
N VAL A 17 4.90 -25.75 7.28
CA VAL A 17 5.42 -24.93 7.34
C VAL A 17 5.60 -23.95 6.63
N GLY A 18 5.86 -23.79 5.98
CA GLY A 18 6.10 -22.71 5.21
C GLY A 18 5.33 -21.62 5.34
N LEU A 19 4.81 -21.49 6.25
CA LEU A 19 4.05 -20.44 6.35
C LEU A 19 4.74 -19.38 6.88
N ILE A 20 5.84 -19.07 6.45
CA ILE A 20 6.58 -18.00 6.90
C ILE A 20 6.03 -16.75 6.51
N PRO A 21 5.71 -15.88 7.35
CA PRO A 21 5.20 -14.59 6.98
C PRO A 21 6.25 -13.80 6.33
N ILE A 22 5.83 -13.03 5.40
CA ILE A 22 6.70 -12.15 4.71
C ILE A 22 6.76 -10.88 5.43
N MET A 23 7.93 -10.43 5.72
CA MET A 23 8.07 -9.21 6.40
C MET A 23 8.36 -8.11 5.46
N GLY A 24 8.33 -6.92 5.90
CA GLY A 24 8.67 -5.78 5.10
C GLY A 24 7.47 -5.07 4.54
N ILE A 25 7.63 -4.46 3.38
CA ILE A 25 6.59 -3.65 2.79
C ILE A 25 5.49 -4.50 2.23
N THR A 26 4.25 -4.20 2.56
CA THR A 26 3.12 -4.93 2.02
C THR A 26 2.87 -4.48 0.59
N ALA A 27 2.15 -5.27 -0.15
CA ALA A 27 1.79 -4.93 -1.51
C ALA A 27 0.96 -3.65 -1.54
N GLU A 28 0.08 -3.47 -0.57
CA GLU A 28 -0.75 -2.28 -0.52
C GLU A 28 0.06 -1.02 -0.33
N GLU A 29 1.06 -1.08 0.54
CA GLU A 29 1.91 0.05 0.79
C GLU A 29 2.73 0.42 -0.44
N SER A 30 3.27 -0.59 -1.12
CA SER A 30 4.01 -0.40 -2.35
C SER A 30 3.14 0.20 -3.44
N ASP A 31 1.90 -0.29 -3.55
CA ASP A 31 0.97 0.20 -4.56
C ASP A 31 0.59 1.64 -4.30
N ALA A 32 0.40 2.03 -3.03
CA ALA A 32 0.03 3.39 -2.69
C ALA A 32 1.14 4.37 -3.05
N LYS A 33 2.38 4.01 -2.78
CA LYS A 33 3.51 4.85 -3.13
C LYS A 33 3.61 5.00 -4.65
N GLY A 34 3.50 3.88 -5.37
CA GLY A 34 3.57 3.91 -6.83
C GLY A 34 2.46 4.73 -7.44
N LEU A 35 1.27 4.60 -6.90
CA LEU A 35 0.12 5.33 -7.38
C LEU A 35 0.32 6.84 -7.16
N PHE A 36 0.77 7.23 -5.96
CA PHE A 36 1.07 8.61 -5.68
C PHE A 36 2.07 9.17 -6.67
N GLU A 37 3.19 8.46 -6.88
CA GLU A 37 4.22 8.93 -7.78
C GLU A 37 3.72 9.04 -9.21
N LYS A 38 2.95 8.07 -9.64
CA LYS A 38 2.46 8.03 -11.01
C LYS A 38 1.44 9.14 -11.28
N ARG A 39 0.50 9.35 -10.37
CA ARG A 39 -0.58 10.30 -10.61
C ARG A 39 -0.18 11.73 -10.31
N CYS A 40 0.56 11.94 -9.23
CA CYS A 40 0.88 13.30 -8.82
C CYS A 40 1.98 13.92 -9.65
N SER A 41 2.79 13.11 -10.31
CA SER A 41 3.85 13.65 -11.16
C SER A 41 3.36 14.11 -12.52
N LEU A 42 2.08 13.92 -12.82
CA LEU A 42 1.55 14.34 -14.12
C LEU A 42 1.55 15.85 -14.31
N CYS A 43 1.43 16.61 -13.23
CA CYS A 43 1.29 18.06 -13.34
C CYS A 43 2.45 18.83 -12.71
N HIS A 44 3.10 18.25 -11.71
CA HIS A 44 4.21 18.92 -11.02
C HIS A 44 5.05 17.85 -10.33
N PRO A 45 6.26 18.20 -9.90
CA PRO A 45 7.11 17.22 -9.21
C PRO A 45 6.50 16.77 -7.89
N THR A 46 6.74 15.54 -7.51
CA THR A 46 6.22 15.00 -6.27
C THR A 46 6.88 15.64 -5.05
N SER A 47 7.99 16.35 -5.24
CA SER A 47 8.60 17.09 -4.15
C SER A 47 7.68 18.17 -3.59
N ARG A 48 6.72 18.63 -4.38
CA ARG A 48 5.80 19.66 -3.91
C ARG A 48 4.94 19.17 -2.74
N PRO A 49 4.18 18.08 -2.87
CA PRO A 49 3.44 17.57 -1.71
C PRO A 49 4.35 16.99 -0.65
N LEU A 50 5.49 16.43 -1.02
CA LEU A 50 6.39 15.84 -0.02
C LEU A 50 7.11 16.88 0.80
N GLY A 51 7.02 18.14 0.44
CA GLY A 51 7.66 19.22 1.17
C GLY A 51 6.85 19.80 2.31
N VAL A 52 5.63 19.29 2.54
CA VAL A 52 4.77 19.83 3.58
C VAL A 52 4.19 18.71 4.44
N SER A 53 3.72 19.06 5.62
CA SER A 53 3.04 18.12 6.50
C SER A 53 1.64 18.65 6.79
N LYS A 54 0.67 17.75 6.77
CA LYS A 54 -0.73 18.12 6.95
C LYS A 54 -1.44 17.08 7.78
N SER A 55 -2.55 17.48 8.41
CA SER A 55 -3.38 16.50 9.09
C SER A 55 -4.08 15.62 8.05
N SER A 56 -4.65 14.52 8.50
CA SER A 56 -5.37 13.61 7.62
C SER A 56 -6.47 14.34 6.86
N GLU A 57 -7.24 15.16 7.54
CA GLU A 57 -8.32 15.91 6.89
C GLU A 57 -7.80 16.91 5.87
N GLU A 58 -6.70 17.54 6.19
CA GLU A 58 -6.08 18.47 5.26
C GLU A 58 -5.57 17.76 4.01
N TRP A 59 -5.02 16.56 4.18
CA TRP A 59 -4.59 15.79 3.02
C TRP A 59 -5.77 15.37 2.16
N ASP A 60 -6.88 14.98 2.79
CA ASP A 60 -8.08 14.64 2.03
C ASP A 60 -8.52 15.82 1.16
N ARG A 61 -8.58 17.00 1.74
CA ARG A 61 -9.00 18.20 1.00
C ARG A 61 -8.01 18.55 -0.10
N THR A 62 -6.71 18.41 0.19
CA THR A 62 -5.68 18.72 -0.78
C THR A 62 -5.76 17.79 -1.98
N VAL A 63 -5.89 16.50 -1.73
CA VAL A 63 -5.95 15.52 -2.81
C VAL A 63 -7.25 15.66 -3.61
N LEU A 64 -8.36 15.97 -2.95
CA LEU A 64 -9.59 16.22 -3.67
C LEU A 64 -9.47 17.43 -4.59
N ARG A 65 -8.78 18.46 -4.15
CA ARG A 65 -8.56 19.63 -5.00
C ARG A 65 -7.70 19.26 -6.21
N MET A 66 -6.66 18.47 -5.99
CA MET A 66 -5.83 18.01 -7.10
C MET A 66 -6.61 17.16 -8.06
N LYS A 67 -7.49 16.30 -7.55
CA LYS A 67 -8.36 15.49 -8.39
C LYS A 67 -9.24 16.37 -9.25
N GLY A 68 -9.73 17.48 -8.70
CA GLY A 68 -10.53 18.42 -9.46
C GLY A 68 -9.79 18.97 -10.68
N TYR A 69 -8.50 19.21 -10.55
CA TYR A 69 -7.71 19.66 -11.68
C TYR A 69 -7.37 18.55 -12.65
N ALA A 70 -7.14 17.33 -12.11
CA ALA A 70 -6.71 16.21 -12.94
C ALA A 70 -7.85 15.53 -13.70
N GLY A 71 -9.07 15.68 -13.21
CA GLY A 71 -10.22 15.06 -13.85
C GLY A 71 -10.14 13.54 -13.77
N ASP A 72 -10.36 12.89 -14.90
CA ASP A 72 -10.41 11.43 -14.94
C ASP A 72 -9.06 10.76 -14.72
N ARG A 73 -7.99 11.51 -14.71
CA ARG A 73 -6.67 10.92 -14.49
C ARG A 73 -6.48 10.45 -13.06
N ILE A 74 -7.32 10.92 -12.14
CA ILE A 74 -7.30 10.47 -10.75
C ILE A 74 -8.73 10.08 -10.38
N SER A 75 -8.95 8.80 -10.12
CA SER A 75 -10.27 8.33 -9.73
C SER A 75 -10.53 8.65 -8.27
N ASP A 76 -11.78 8.50 -7.83
CA ASP A 76 -12.13 8.68 -6.42
C ASP A 76 -11.36 7.71 -5.55
N GLN A 77 -11.19 6.48 -5.99
CA GLN A 77 -10.43 5.50 -5.24
C GLN A 77 -8.95 5.85 -5.18
N ASP A 78 -8.38 6.30 -6.31
CA ASP A 78 -7.00 6.76 -6.35
C ASP A 78 -6.80 7.90 -5.34
N ALA A 79 -7.73 8.83 -5.30
CA ALA A 79 -7.64 9.97 -4.40
C ALA A 79 -7.61 9.53 -2.94
N LYS A 80 -8.43 8.55 -2.59
CA LYS A 80 -8.44 8.04 -1.21
C LYS A 80 -7.13 7.37 -0.85
N ILE A 81 -6.61 6.55 -1.75
CA ILE A 81 -5.36 5.84 -1.52
C ILE A 81 -4.21 6.83 -1.38
N ILE A 82 -4.16 7.82 -2.25
CA ILE A 82 -3.10 8.83 -2.22
C ILE A 82 -3.17 9.66 -0.95
N ALA A 83 -4.37 10.08 -0.57
CA ALA A 83 -4.54 10.89 0.65
C ALA A 83 -4.12 10.10 1.88
N GLY A 84 -4.48 8.83 1.95
CA GLY A 84 -4.07 7.97 3.05
C GLY A 84 -2.56 7.79 3.12
N TYR A 85 -1.95 7.61 1.97
CA TYR A 85 -0.49 7.46 1.90
C TYR A 85 0.21 8.74 2.38
N LEU A 86 -0.25 9.90 1.93
CA LEU A 86 0.34 11.17 2.35
C LEU A 86 0.13 11.44 3.83
N ALA A 87 -1.03 11.08 4.34
CA ALA A 87 -1.30 11.21 5.77
C ALA A 87 -0.34 10.37 6.60
N GLU A 88 0.07 9.23 6.05
CA GLU A 88 0.96 8.33 6.74
C GLU A 88 2.39 8.84 6.73
N ILE A 89 2.89 9.30 5.60
CA ILE A 89 4.29 9.68 5.48
C ILE A 89 4.55 11.16 5.74
N ARG A 90 3.52 12.01 5.63
CA ARG A 90 3.62 13.45 5.85
C ARG A 90 2.47 13.95 6.72
N GLY A 91 2.06 13.15 7.68
CA GLY A 91 1.04 13.55 8.64
C GLY A 91 1.61 14.45 9.71
N LYS A 92 0.72 15.15 10.40
CA LYS A 92 1.08 15.98 11.54
C LYS A 92 0.85 15.26 12.84
#